data_c08442d7cf9a42940df6d79d1e299e63
#
_entry.id   c08442d7cf9a42940df6d79d1e299e63
#
_cell.length_a   1.000
_cell.length_b   1.000
_cell.length_c   1.000
_cell.angle_alpha   90.00
_cell.angle_beta   90.00
_cell.angle_gamma   90.00
#
_symmetry.space_group_name_H-M   'P 1'
#
loop_
_entity.id
_entity.type
_entity.pdbx_description
1 polymer ?
#
loop_
_entity_poly.entity_id
_entity_poly.type
_entity_poly.pdbx_seq_one_letter_code
_entity_poly.pdbx_strand_id
1 'polypeptide(L)'
;EEPKPIAKIASGGELSRIMLALKNVIAEKDSIGTLIFDEIDTGVSGRAAQKIGIKLKQISRLRQVLCVTHLAQMAVMADNHLLIEKNIQGDRTVTTVRTLDHEQRKYEIARIMGGENITELMLENAEQYLKDADNM
;
A
#
# COMPACT_ATOMS: atom_id res chain seq x y z
N GLU A 1 -23.64 7.46 -24.19
CA GLU A 1 -22.42 8.29 -24.27
C GLU A 1 -21.41 7.65 -25.20
N GLU A 2 -20.70 8.45 -26.00
CA GLU A 2 -19.66 7.94 -26.89
C GLU A 2 -18.43 7.44 -26.09
N PRO A 3 -17.78 6.34 -26.55
CA PRO A 3 -16.54 5.87 -25.92
C PRO A 3 -15.45 6.95 -25.98
N LYS A 4 -14.80 7.20 -24.84
CA LYS A 4 -13.69 8.15 -24.72
C LYS A 4 -12.41 7.42 -24.37
N PRO A 5 -11.21 7.92 -24.79
CA PRO A 5 -9.94 7.32 -24.38
C PRO A 5 -9.80 7.32 -22.86
N ILE A 6 -9.43 6.18 -22.28
CA ILE A 6 -9.27 5.98 -20.83
C ILE A 6 -8.36 7.06 -20.20
N ALA A 7 -7.25 7.39 -20.88
CA ALA A 7 -6.30 8.42 -20.43
C ALA A 7 -6.91 9.84 -20.26
N LYS A 8 -8.10 10.09 -20.83
CA LYS A 8 -8.79 11.39 -20.71
C LYS A 8 -9.85 11.43 -19.62
N ILE A 9 -10.26 10.26 -19.10
CA ILE A 9 -11.38 10.16 -18.16
C ILE A 9 -11.02 9.50 -16.83
N ALA A 10 -9.97 8.66 -16.79
CA ALA A 10 -9.55 7.97 -15.59
C ALA A 10 -8.57 8.83 -14.79
N SER A 11 -8.73 8.86 -13.46
CA SER A 11 -7.77 9.40 -12.51
C SER A 11 -6.52 8.52 -12.41
N GLY A 12 -5.42 9.04 -11.84
CA GLY A 12 -4.19 8.27 -11.60
C GLY A 12 -4.45 6.99 -10.82
N GLY A 13 -5.25 7.08 -9.74
CA GLY A 13 -5.62 5.90 -8.94
C GLY A 13 -6.45 4.87 -9.70
N GLU A 14 -7.37 5.29 -10.57
CA GLU A 14 -8.14 4.38 -11.44
C GLU A 14 -7.25 3.68 -12.45
N LEU A 15 -6.32 4.40 -13.08
CA LEU A 15 -5.34 3.82 -14.00
C LEU A 15 -4.42 2.81 -13.31
N SER A 16 -3.94 3.12 -12.10
CA SER A 16 -3.13 2.21 -11.29
C SER A 16 -3.88 0.91 -10.96
N ARG A 17 -5.17 1.00 -10.61
CA ARG A 17 -6.02 -0.18 -10.35
C ARG A 17 -6.31 -1.00 -11.61
N ILE A 18 -6.56 -0.35 -12.74
CA ILE A 18 -6.71 -1.04 -14.04
C ILE A 18 -5.40 -1.77 -14.38
N MET A 19 -4.25 -1.12 -14.22
CA MET A 19 -2.94 -1.73 -14.46
C MET A 19 -2.72 -2.93 -13.52
N LEU A 20 -3.05 -2.82 -12.23
CA LEU A 20 -2.95 -3.94 -11.29
C LEU A 20 -3.81 -5.14 -11.75
N ALA A 21 -5.05 -4.89 -12.20
CA ALA A 21 -5.92 -5.94 -12.70
C ALA A 21 -5.33 -6.64 -13.93
N LEU A 22 -4.84 -5.87 -14.91
CA LEU A 22 -4.18 -6.40 -16.10
C LEU A 22 -2.92 -7.21 -15.74
N LYS A 23 -2.06 -6.68 -14.88
CA LYS A 23 -0.83 -7.35 -14.44
C LYS A 23 -1.11 -8.64 -13.66
N ASN A 24 -2.22 -8.73 -12.91
CA ASN A 24 -2.64 -10.00 -12.29
C ASN A 24 -3.05 -11.06 -13.32
N VAL A 25 -3.70 -10.65 -14.43
CA VAL A 25 -4.13 -11.58 -15.48
C VAL A 25 -2.96 -12.13 -16.29
N ILE A 26 -1.98 -11.27 -16.61
CA ILE A 26 -0.83 -11.63 -17.47
C ILE A 26 0.43 -11.98 -16.67
N ALA A 27 0.32 -12.13 -15.35
CA ALA A 27 1.45 -12.23 -14.44
C ALA A 27 2.48 -13.31 -14.85
N GLU A 28 2.05 -14.45 -15.33
CA GLU A 28 2.94 -15.55 -15.72
C GLU A 28 3.70 -15.29 -17.03
N LYS A 29 3.16 -14.44 -17.91
CA LYS A 29 3.72 -14.16 -19.26
C LYS A 29 4.48 -12.84 -19.34
N ASP A 30 4.38 -12.01 -18.30
CA ASP A 30 5.02 -10.69 -18.27
C ASP A 30 6.47 -10.82 -17.79
N SER A 31 7.42 -10.30 -18.56
CA SER A 31 8.85 -10.32 -18.26
C SER A 31 9.30 -9.21 -17.30
N ILE A 32 8.40 -8.30 -16.88
CA ILE A 32 8.75 -7.19 -16.00
C ILE A 32 8.94 -7.71 -14.57
N GLY A 33 10.16 -7.55 -14.01
CA GLY A 33 10.53 -8.05 -12.69
C GLY A 33 10.03 -7.19 -11.53
N THR A 34 9.84 -5.87 -11.73
CA THR A 34 9.43 -4.93 -10.67
C THR A 34 8.24 -4.08 -11.12
N LEU A 35 7.24 -3.99 -10.28
CA LEU A 35 6.06 -3.13 -10.47
C LEU A 35 6.02 -2.07 -9.38
N ILE A 36 5.76 -0.82 -9.77
CA ILE A 36 5.62 0.30 -8.85
C ILE A 36 4.19 0.84 -8.97
N PHE A 37 3.47 0.88 -7.87
CA PHE A 37 2.12 1.43 -7.78
C PHE A 37 2.13 2.66 -6.88
N ASP A 38 1.81 3.80 -7.47
CA ASP A 38 1.57 5.06 -6.78
C ASP A 38 0.10 5.46 -6.95
N GLU A 39 -0.47 6.16 -5.95
CA GLU A 39 -1.86 6.62 -5.92
C GLU A 39 -2.93 5.51 -6.07
N ILE A 40 -2.58 4.23 -5.97
CA ILE A 40 -3.50 3.11 -6.19
C ILE A 40 -4.66 3.09 -5.18
N ASP A 41 -4.46 3.70 -4.01
CA ASP A 41 -5.42 3.83 -2.91
C ASP A 41 -6.24 5.14 -2.96
N THR A 42 -6.00 6.02 -3.93
CA THR A 42 -6.75 7.26 -4.11
C THR A 42 -8.22 6.98 -4.38
N GLY A 43 -9.10 7.55 -3.55
CA GLY A 43 -10.55 7.41 -3.69
C GLY A 43 -11.13 6.05 -3.28
N VAL A 44 -10.35 5.22 -2.57
CA VAL A 44 -10.83 3.95 -2.02
C VAL A 44 -10.65 3.88 -0.50
N SER A 45 -11.42 3.01 0.15
CA SER A 45 -11.33 2.78 1.59
C SER A 45 -11.88 1.39 1.96
N GLY A 46 -11.70 1.01 3.22
CA GLY A 46 -12.28 -0.20 3.81
C GLY A 46 -12.06 -1.46 2.97
N ARG A 47 -13.15 -2.15 2.60
CA ARG A 47 -13.07 -3.43 1.84
C ARG A 47 -12.42 -3.30 0.47
N ALA A 48 -12.56 -2.16 -0.20
CA ALA A 48 -11.94 -1.96 -1.52
C ALA A 48 -10.42 -1.91 -1.38
N ALA A 49 -9.91 -1.16 -0.40
CA ALA A 49 -8.47 -1.11 -0.09
C ALA A 49 -7.91 -2.49 0.28
N GLN A 50 -8.62 -3.26 1.11
CA GLN A 50 -8.23 -4.63 1.47
C GLN A 50 -8.12 -5.53 0.23
N LYS A 51 -9.11 -5.49 -0.68
CA LYS A 51 -9.06 -6.27 -1.93
C LYS A 51 -7.88 -5.89 -2.83
N ILE A 52 -7.55 -4.60 -2.90
CA ILE A 52 -6.37 -4.12 -3.64
C ILE A 52 -5.10 -4.68 -2.99
N GLY A 53 -4.97 -4.58 -1.66
CA GLY A 53 -3.84 -5.12 -0.92
C GLY A 53 -3.63 -6.63 -1.15
N ILE A 54 -4.71 -7.42 -1.11
CA ILE A 54 -4.67 -8.86 -1.43
C ILE A 54 -4.16 -9.10 -2.85
N LYS A 55 -4.61 -8.31 -3.83
CA LYS A 55 -4.14 -8.43 -5.22
C LYS A 55 -2.68 -8.06 -5.38
N LEU A 56 -2.20 -7.04 -4.68
CA LEU A 56 -0.77 -6.69 -4.62
C LEU A 56 0.04 -7.82 -4.01
N LYS A 57 -0.42 -8.41 -2.89
CA LYS A 57 0.24 -9.56 -2.24
C LYS A 57 0.27 -10.80 -3.15
N GLN A 58 -0.78 -11.06 -3.95
CA GLN A 58 -0.80 -12.16 -4.90
C GLN A 58 0.27 -11.99 -6.00
N ILE A 59 0.38 -10.79 -6.58
CA ILE A 59 1.36 -10.55 -7.65
C ILE A 59 2.79 -10.46 -7.11
N SER A 60 2.99 -10.06 -5.83
CA SER A 60 4.31 -10.00 -5.21
C SER A 60 4.96 -11.37 -5.01
N ARG A 61 4.19 -12.45 -5.06
CA ARG A 61 4.73 -13.82 -5.06
C ARG A 61 5.51 -14.17 -6.32
N LEU A 62 5.28 -13.45 -7.42
CA LEU A 62 5.89 -13.71 -8.72
C LEU A 62 6.93 -12.65 -9.09
N ARG A 63 6.88 -11.46 -8.48
CA ARG A 63 7.75 -10.32 -8.81
C ARG A 63 7.83 -9.31 -7.69
N GLN A 64 8.81 -8.44 -7.74
CA GLN A 64 8.90 -7.34 -6.78
C GLN A 64 7.76 -6.34 -7.01
N VAL A 65 7.09 -5.96 -5.91
CA VAL A 65 6.04 -4.92 -5.92
C VAL A 65 6.42 -3.83 -4.92
N LEU A 66 6.48 -2.60 -5.39
CA LEU A 66 6.60 -1.40 -4.57
C LEU A 66 5.26 -0.67 -4.62
N CYS A 67 4.69 -0.36 -3.46
CA CYS A 67 3.41 0.35 -3.38
C CYS A 67 3.53 1.49 -2.38
N VAL A 68 3.17 2.71 -2.81
CA VAL A 68 3.01 3.86 -1.92
C VAL A 68 1.55 3.88 -1.46
N THR A 69 1.34 3.88 -0.14
CA THR A 69 -0.02 3.88 0.44
C THR A 69 -0.06 4.61 1.77
N HIS A 70 -1.20 5.18 2.09
CA HIS A 70 -1.54 5.76 3.39
C HIS A 70 -2.63 4.95 4.13
N LEU A 71 -3.04 3.80 3.59
CA LEU A 71 -4.10 2.97 4.16
C LEU A 71 -3.54 1.75 4.89
N ALA A 72 -3.91 1.59 6.17
CA ALA A 72 -3.50 0.46 6.99
C ALA A 72 -3.87 -0.89 6.35
N GLN A 73 -5.05 -1.00 5.72
CA GLN A 73 -5.54 -2.21 5.04
C GLN A 73 -4.63 -2.69 3.90
N MET A 74 -3.84 -1.78 3.33
CA MET A 74 -2.85 -2.12 2.29
C MET A 74 -1.46 -2.32 2.90
N ALA A 75 -1.06 -1.46 3.84
CA ALA A 75 0.25 -1.52 4.47
C ALA A 75 0.49 -2.84 5.23
N VAL A 76 -0.56 -3.43 5.84
CA VAL A 76 -0.45 -4.74 6.51
C VAL A 76 -0.12 -5.89 5.56
N MET A 77 -0.45 -5.78 4.27
CA MET A 77 -0.22 -6.84 3.28
C MET A 77 1.24 -6.92 2.79
N ALA A 78 2.07 -5.92 3.11
CA ALA A 78 3.46 -5.89 2.65
C ALA A 78 4.35 -6.86 3.43
N ASP A 79 5.30 -7.51 2.76
CA ASP A 79 6.35 -8.33 3.39
C ASP A 79 7.40 -7.43 4.05
N ASN A 80 7.68 -6.28 3.42
CA ASN A 80 8.59 -5.25 3.95
C ASN A 80 7.86 -3.90 4.01
N HIS A 81 7.99 -3.20 5.13
CA HIS A 81 7.38 -1.88 5.33
C HIS A 81 8.48 -0.81 5.42
N LEU A 82 8.44 0.13 4.48
CA LEU A 82 9.32 1.29 4.45
C LEU A 82 8.54 2.51 4.93
N LEU A 83 9.01 3.17 5.98
CA LEU A 83 8.44 4.43 6.45
C LEU A 83 9.18 5.59 5.78
N ILE A 84 8.40 6.50 5.18
CA ILE A 84 8.88 7.73 4.58
C ILE A 84 8.51 8.89 5.51
N GLU A 85 9.51 9.61 6.00
CA GLU A 85 9.34 10.74 6.89
C GLU A 85 9.99 12.00 6.32
N LYS A 86 9.29 13.14 6.45
CA LYS A 86 9.84 14.44 6.12
C LYS A 86 10.21 15.17 7.41
N ASN A 87 11.50 15.46 7.58
CA ASN A 87 12.04 16.14 8.73
C ASN A 87 12.57 17.52 8.32
N ILE A 88 12.32 18.53 9.15
CA ILE A 88 12.88 19.87 8.97
C ILE A 88 14.21 19.90 9.69
N GLN A 89 15.30 20.17 8.97
CA GLN A 89 16.63 20.35 9.51
C GLN A 89 17.13 21.76 9.14
N GLY A 90 16.99 22.71 10.07
CA GLY A 90 17.21 24.13 9.80
C GLY A 90 16.23 24.65 8.76
N ASP A 91 16.73 25.24 7.66
CA ASP A 91 15.89 25.77 6.56
C ASP A 91 15.59 24.74 5.46
N ARG A 92 15.94 23.47 5.65
CA ARG A 92 15.78 22.42 4.62
C ARG A 92 14.85 21.33 5.10
N THR A 93 14.00 20.84 4.17
CA THR A 93 13.23 19.62 4.39
C THR A 93 14.03 18.44 3.86
N VAL A 94 14.27 17.45 4.71
CA VAL A 94 14.95 16.21 4.37
C VAL A 94 13.95 15.07 4.43
N THR A 95 13.87 14.28 3.36
CA THR A 95 13.07 13.06 3.32
C THR A 95 13.96 11.87 3.68
N THR A 96 13.57 11.11 4.68
CA THR A 96 14.23 9.88 5.10
C THR A 96 13.36 8.68 4.82
N VAL A 97 14.00 7.55 4.50
CA VAL A 97 13.34 6.26 4.30
C VAL A 97 14.01 5.24 5.21
N ARG A 98 13.23 4.53 5.99
CA ARG A 98 13.75 3.46 6.86
C ARG A 98 12.85 2.23 6.83
N THR A 99 13.46 1.06 6.90
CA THR A 99 12.74 -0.21 7.05
C THR A 99 12.26 -0.34 8.49
N LEU A 100 11.01 -0.77 8.67
CA LEU A 100 10.43 -1.03 9.98
C LEU A 100 10.59 -2.50 10.35
N ASP A 101 10.99 -2.76 11.60
CA ASP A 101 10.85 -4.07 12.23
C ASP A 101 9.39 -4.36 12.63
N HIS A 102 9.11 -5.52 13.18
CA HIS A 102 7.73 -5.94 13.51
C HIS A 102 7.06 -4.99 14.51
N GLU A 103 7.75 -4.59 15.59
CA GLU A 103 7.20 -3.69 16.61
C GLU A 103 6.97 -2.27 16.07
N GLN A 104 7.92 -1.76 15.29
CA GLN A 104 7.80 -0.47 14.62
C GLN A 104 6.66 -0.48 13.61
N ARG A 105 6.51 -1.57 12.86
CA ARG A 105 5.43 -1.76 11.90
C ARG A 105 4.06 -1.79 12.58
N LYS A 106 3.92 -2.52 13.68
CA LYS A 106 2.71 -2.54 14.50
C LYS A 106 2.33 -1.14 14.97
N TYR A 107 3.31 -0.38 15.48
CA TYR A 107 3.10 0.99 15.91
C TYR A 107 2.65 1.90 14.76
N GLU A 108 3.30 1.81 13.59
CA GLU A 108 2.94 2.60 12.42
C GLU A 108 1.54 2.27 11.88
N ILE A 109 1.16 0.99 11.85
CA ILE A 109 -0.20 0.58 11.49
C ILE A 109 -1.23 1.15 12.47
N ALA A 110 -0.97 1.09 13.78
CA ALA A 110 -1.84 1.71 14.78
C ALA A 110 -1.97 3.23 14.57
N ARG A 111 -0.86 3.92 14.25
CA ARG A 111 -0.84 5.34 13.94
C ARG A 111 -1.67 5.69 12.69
N ILE A 112 -1.55 4.91 11.63
CA ILE A 112 -2.37 5.09 10.41
C ILE A 112 -3.86 4.89 10.69
N MET A 113 -4.21 3.96 11.58
CA MET A 113 -5.61 3.67 11.94
C MET A 113 -6.24 4.73 12.83
N GLY A 114 -5.49 5.30 13.77
CA GLY A 114 -6.06 6.12 14.84
C GLY A 114 -5.42 7.49 15.06
N GLY A 115 -4.43 7.86 14.28
CA GLY A 115 -3.70 9.12 14.43
C GLY A 115 -2.61 9.06 15.52
N GLU A 116 -2.27 10.21 16.10
CA GLU A 116 -1.11 10.35 16.98
C GLU A 116 -1.32 9.77 18.40
N ASN A 117 -2.57 9.72 18.87
CA ASN A 117 -2.89 9.22 20.21
C ASN A 117 -3.10 7.69 20.18
N ILE A 118 -2.01 6.93 20.21
CA ILE A 118 -2.05 5.48 20.14
C ILE A 118 -2.35 4.88 21.50
N THR A 119 -3.43 4.08 21.58
CA THR A 119 -3.83 3.32 22.75
C THR A 119 -3.35 1.86 22.66
N GLU A 120 -3.33 1.17 23.80
CA GLU A 120 -2.99 -0.26 23.85
C GLU A 120 -3.94 -1.11 22.98
N LEU A 121 -5.23 -0.82 23.01
CA LEU A 121 -6.23 -1.47 22.15
C LEU A 121 -5.94 -1.29 20.65
N MET A 122 -5.42 -0.12 20.25
CA MET A 122 -5.03 0.12 18.85
C MET A 122 -3.82 -0.70 18.47
N LEU A 123 -2.85 -0.88 19.35
CA LEU A 123 -1.69 -1.75 19.12
C LEU A 123 -2.11 -3.23 19.02
N GLU A 124 -3.03 -3.70 19.86
CA GLU A 124 -3.58 -5.04 19.78
C GLU A 124 -4.32 -5.26 18.45
N ASN A 125 -5.13 -4.30 18.02
CA ASN A 125 -5.82 -4.36 16.74
C ASN A 125 -4.82 -4.37 15.56
N ALA A 126 -3.79 -3.53 15.60
CA ALA A 126 -2.75 -3.50 14.57
C ALA A 126 -2.00 -4.85 14.47
N GLU A 127 -1.67 -5.45 15.61
CA GLU A 127 -1.07 -6.78 15.69
C GLU A 127 -1.99 -7.85 15.07
N GLN A 128 -3.30 -7.80 15.35
CA GLN A 128 -4.27 -8.72 14.77
C GLN A 128 -4.35 -8.56 13.24
N TYR A 129 -4.38 -7.31 12.74
CA TYR A 129 -4.36 -7.04 11.29
C TYR A 129 -3.12 -7.60 10.60
N LEU A 130 -1.94 -7.49 11.22
CA LEU A 130 -0.70 -8.05 10.70
C LEU A 130 -0.76 -9.58 10.63
N LYS A 131 -1.20 -10.24 11.71
CA LYS A 131 -1.38 -11.71 11.76
C LYS A 131 -2.38 -12.20 10.72
N ASP A 132 -3.50 -11.50 10.55
CA ASP A 132 -4.51 -11.88 9.55
C ASP A 132 -3.95 -11.76 8.13
N ALA A 133 -3.13 -10.72 7.85
CA ALA A 133 -2.49 -10.53 6.56
C ALA A 133 -1.43 -11.60 6.25
N ASP A 134 -0.71 -12.10 7.24
CA ASP A 134 0.28 -13.17 7.08
C ASP A 134 -0.36 -14.52 6.71
N ASN A 135 -1.62 -14.73 7.09
CA ASN A 135 -2.39 -15.94 6.81
C ASN A 135 -3.14 -15.90 5.45
N MET A 136 -3.02 -14.83 4.67
CA MET A 136 -3.65 -14.66 3.35
C MET A 136 -2.66 -14.94 2.21
#